data_6a82e6bece4e4ef152934b4dd548c3a0
#
_entry.id   6a82e6bece4e4ef152934b4dd548c3a0
#
_cell.length_a   1.000
_cell.length_b   1.000
_cell.length_c   1.000
_cell.angle_alpha   90.00
_cell.angle_beta   90.00
_cell.angle_gamma   90.00
#
_symmetry.space_group_name_H-M   'P 1'
#
loop_
_entity.id
_entity.type
_entity.pdbx_description
1 polymer ?
#
loop_
_entity_poly.entity_id
_entity_poly.type
_entity_poly.pdbx_seq_one_letter_code
_entity_poly.pdbx_strand_id
1 'polypeptide(L)'
;MASLSLKGIYKKYPGGVTAVSDFNLEIKDKEFIIMVGPSGCGKSTTLRMIAGLEEISDGELYIGDRLVNDVAPKDRDIAMVFQNYALYPHMTVFENMAFGLKLRKTPKEEIKRRVEEAARILDIAHLLDRKPKALSGGQRQRVALGRAIVREPKVFLLDEPLSNLDAKLRAQMRTELSKLHKKLGTTFIYVTHDQTEAMTMGDRIVVMKDGFIQQVDTPQHLYDLPCNMFVAGFIGSPQMNFIESVIGKNDKGYYVEFGSEDTKTRRGVKYQIPLPAAKVEGTNIEEYVGKEVVMGIRPEDVHDEPRLLEEFADCKVKANVEVTEMMGAETFLYLNVEGFDFTARVEPTSTAHPGDEGKEIALENTKIHLFDKETERTICN
;
A
#
# COMPACT_ATOMS: atom_id res chain seq x y z
N MET A 1 -16.84 -13.65 -16.02
CA MET A 1 -15.92 -12.95 -15.17
C MET A 1 -15.50 -13.92 -14.09
N ALA A 2 -14.45 -13.70 -13.36
CA ALA A 2 -13.94 -14.77 -12.52
C ALA A 2 -13.41 -14.25 -11.18
N SER A 3 -13.82 -14.91 -10.09
CA SER A 3 -13.12 -14.89 -8.81
C SER A 3 -11.81 -15.64 -8.90
N LEU A 4 -10.90 -15.41 -7.96
CA LEU A 4 -9.70 -16.21 -7.80
C LEU A 4 -9.61 -16.71 -6.36
N SER A 5 -9.11 -17.94 -6.20
CA SER A 5 -8.82 -18.52 -4.89
C SER A 5 -7.40 -19.07 -4.90
N LEU A 6 -6.57 -18.55 -4.01
CA LEU A 6 -5.20 -18.99 -3.76
C LEU A 6 -5.19 -19.66 -2.40
N LYS A 7 -4.86 -20.96 -2.35
CA LYS A 7 -4.92 -21.79 -1.13
C LYS A 7 -3.57 -22.37 -0.83
N GLY A 8 -2.92 -21.88 0.24
CA GLY A 8 -1.64 -22.37 0.71
C GLY A 8 -0.55 -22.33 -0.38
N ILE A 9 -0.48 -21.24 -1.15
CA ILE A 9 0.48 -21.12 -2.26
C ILE A 9 1.90 -20.92 -1.72
N TYR A 10 2.82 -21.74 -2.22
CA TYR A 10 4.26 -21.60 -1.98
C TYR A 10 5.02 -21.45 -3.29
N LYS A 11 6.09 -20.65 -3.23
CA LYS A 11 7.14 -20.63 -4.26
C LYS A 11 8.49 -20.83 -3.63
N LYS A 12 9.12 -21.97 -3.94
CA LYS A 12 10.46 -22.34 -3.52
C LYS A 12 11.36 -22.42 -4.75
N TYR A 13 12.48 -21.72 -4.72
CA TYR A 13 13.48 -21.76 -5.78
C TYR A 13 14.59 -22.78 -5.46
N PRO A 14 15.28 -23.30 -6.49
CA PRO A 14 16.51 -24.07 -6.31
C PRO A 14 17.50 -23.25 -5.46
N GLY A 15 18.13 -23.87 -4.45
CA GLY A 15 19.02 -23.16 -3.52
C GLY A 15 18.36 -22.76 -2.19
N GLY A 16 17.11 -23.18 -1.93
CA GLY A 16 16.45 -23.04 -0.63
C GLY A 16 15.76 -21.70 -0.37
N VAL A 17 15.74 -20.80 -1.34
CA VAL A 17 15.02 -19.51 -1.21
C VAL A 17 13.52 -19.74 -1.37
N THR A 18 12.73 -19.42 -0.34
CA THR A 18 11.26 -19.38 -0.41
C THR A 18 10.81 -17.95 -0.64
N ALA A 19 10.28 -17.67 -1.84
CA ALA A 19 9.86 -16.34 -2.24
C ALA A 19 8.40 -16.03 -1.86
N VAL A 20 7.56 -17.06 -1.71
CA VAL A 20 6.16 -16.96 -1.26
C VAL A 20 5.87 -18.13 -0.35
N SER A 21 5.25 -17.86 0.80
CA SER A 21 4.99 -18.84 1.84
C SER A 21 3.53 -18.74 2.30
N ASP A 22 2.83 -19.85 2.31
CA ASP A 22 1.45 -19.98 2.82
C ASP A 22 0.52 -18.84 2.39
N PHE A 23 0.56 -18.52 1.09
CA PHE A 23 -0.21 -17.40 0.56
C PHE A 23 -1.66 -17.83 0.34
N ASN A 24 -2.55 -17.31 1.17
CA ASN A 24 -3.99 -17.57 1.15
C ASN A 24 -4.76 -16.30 0.83
N LEU A 25 -5.52 -16.29 -0.27
CA LEU A 25 -6.28 -15.12 -0.70
C LEU A 25 -7.50 -15.51 -1.53
N GLU A 26 -8.66 -15.03 -1.11
CA GLU A 26 -9.89 -15.09 -1.89
C GLU A 26 -10.16 -13.72 -2.53
N ILE A 27 -10.26 -13.69 -3.86
CA ILE A 27 -10.55 -12.49 -4.65
C ILE A 27 -11.92 -12.65 -5.29
N LYS A 28 -12.81 -11.69 -5.02
CA LYS A 28 -14.17 -11.69 -5.58
C LYS A 28 -14.16 -11.32 -7.06
N ASP A 29 -15.21 -11.75 -7.76
CA ASP A 29 -15.42 -11.28 -9.15
C ASP A 29 -15.56 -9.76 -9.20
N LYS A 30 -14.88 -9.13 -10.16
CA LYS A 30 -14.82 -7.68 -10.39
C LYS A 30 -14.10 -6.88 -9.29
N GLU A 31 -13.40 -7.53 -8.40
CA GLU A 31 -12.63 -6.86 -7.36
C GLU A 31 -11.31 -6.30 -7.91
N PHE A 32 -10.90 -5.14 -7.39
CA PHE A 32 -9.60 -4.54 -7.63
C PHE A 32 -8.69 -4.78 -6.42
N ILE A 33 -7.85 -5.81 -6.51
CA ILE A 33 -6.86 -6.15 -5.49
C ILE A 33 -5.53 -5.50 -5.81
N ILE A 34 -4.90 -4.89 -4.80
CA ILE A 34 -3.54 -4.34 -4.92
C ILE A 34 -2.60 -5.06 -3.96
N MET A 35 -1.50 -5.59 -4.46
CA MET A 35 -0.43 -6.18 -3.67
C MET A 35 0.69 -5.16 -3.47
N VAL A 36 1.03 -4.86 -2.21
CA VAL A 36 2.09 -3.93 -1.81
C VAL A 36 3.08 -4.56 -0.84
N GLY A 37 4.25 -3.97 -0.74
CA GLY A 37 5.30 -4.41 0.18
C GLY A 37 6.69 -4.02 -0.33
N PRO A 38 7.74 -4.24 0.45
CA PRO A 38 9.12 -3.96 0.08
C PRO A 38 9.57 -4.71 -1.18
N SER A 39 10.66 -4.28 -1.79
CA SER A 39 11.27 -5.00 -2.91
C SER A 39 11.67 -6.41 -2.47
N GLY A 40 11.39 -7.41 -3.31
CA GLY A 40 11.73 -8.80 -3.02
C GLY A 40 10.75 -9.56 -2.13
N CYS A 41 9.66 -8.97 -1.61
CA CYS A 41 8.70 -9.65 -0.73
C CYS A 41 7.75 -10.65 -1.44
N GLY A 42 7.92 -10.94 -2.73
CA GLY A 42 7.16 -11.97 -3.43
C GLY A 42 6.00 -11.49 -4.32
N LYS A 43 5.67 -10.20 -4.40
CA LYS A 43 4.53 -9.65 -5.17
C LYS A 43 4.52 -10.06 -6.64
N SER A 44 5.57 -9.71 -7.40
CA SER A 44 5.66 -10.04 -8.82
C SER A 44 5.78 -11.55 -9.05
N THR A 45 6.38 -12.29 -8.11
CA THR A 45 6.41 -13.75 -8.14
C THR A 45 4.99 -14.32 -8.03
N THR A 46 4.19 -13.84 -7.09
CA THR A 46 2.78 -14.23 -6.94
C THR A 46 1.97 -13.89 -8.19
N LEU A 47 2.16 -12.68 -8.73
CA LEU A 47 1.48 -12.27 -9.96
C LEU A 47 1.85 -13.19 -11.14
N ARG A 48 3.13 -13.56 -11.27
CA ARG A 48 3.60 -14.48 -12.33
C ARG A 48 3.10 -15.92 -12.13
N MET A 49 2.95 -16.40 -10.89
CA MET A 49 2.29 -17.68 -10.63
C MET A 49 0.82 -17.67 -11.06
N ILE A 50 0.08 -16.59 -10.78
CA ILE A 50 -1.29 -16.42 -11.27
C ILE A 50 -1.32 -16.41 -12.79
N ALA A 51 -0.34 -15.76 -13.44
CA ALA A 51 -0.21 -15.73 -14.88
C ALA A 51 0.19 -17.09 -15.51
N GLY A 52 0.70 -18.03 -14.72
CA GLY A 52 1.29 -19.28 -15.20
C GLY A 52 2.66 -19.10 -15.85
N LEU A 53 3.32 -17.96 -15.59
CA LEU A 53 4.69 -17.66 -16.04
C LEU A 53 5.74 -18.15 -15.04
N GLU A 54 5.30 -18.54 -13.86
CA GLU A 54 6.09 -19.12 -12.79
C GLU A 54 5.33 -20.31 -12.23
N GLU A 55 6.03 -21.43 -11.96
CA GLU A 55 5.44 -22.62 -11.39
C GLU A 55 5.12 -22.43 -9.91
N ILE A 56 3.98 -22.93 -9.48
CA ILE A 56 3.59 -23.04 -8.08
C ILE A 56 4.28 -24.26 -7.50
N SER A 57 5.02 -24.10 -6.39
CA SER A 57 5.75 -25.22 -5.76
C SER A 57 4.83 -26.08 -4.88
N ASP A 58 3.81 -25.48 -4.25
CA ASP A 58 2.80 -26.15 -3.43
C ASP A 58 1.56 -25.27 -3.33
N GLY A 59 0.40 -25.86 -2.98
CA GLY A 59 -0.89 -25.19 -2.90
C GLY A 59 -1.69 -25.24 -4.19
N GLU A 60 -2.86 -24.60 -4.19
CA GLU A 60 -3.83 -24.67 -5.28
C GLU A 60 -4.28 -23.26 -5.71
N LEU A 61 -4.28 -23.01 -7.01
CA LEU A 61 -4.78 -21.77 -7.63
C LEU A 61 -6.01 -22.07 -8.49
N TYR A 62 -7.10 -21.42 -8.16
CA TYR A 62 -8.35 -21.47 -8.94
C TYR A 62 -8.64 -20.13 -9.62
N ILE A 63 -9.13 -20.18 -10.85
CA ILE A 63 -9.74 -19.04 -11.56
C ILE A 63 -11.18 -19.44 -11.88
N GLY A 64 -12.14 -18.81 -11.21
CA GLY A 64 -13.50 -19.35 -11.08
C GLY A 64 -13.46 -20.72 -10.41
N ASP A 65 -14.16 -21.70 -10.97
CA ASP A 65 -14.20 -23.06 -10.43
C ASP A 65 -13.08 -23.97 -10.98
N ARG A 66 -12.16 -23.42 -11.79
CA ARG A 66 -11.13 -24.20 -12.49
C ARG A 66 -9.79 -24.12 -11.75
N LEU A 67 -9.26 -25.28 -11.35
CA LEU A 67 -7.86 -25.41 -10.91
C LEU A 67 -6.93 -25.15 -12.11
N VAL A 68 -5.96 -24.24 -11.95
CA VAL A 68 -5.12 -23.77 -13.07
C VAL A 68 -3.62 -23.99 -12.86
N ASN A 69 -3.21 -24.72 -11.84
CA ASN A 69 -1.77 -24.96 -11.56
C ASN A 69 -1.00 -25.40 -12.84
N ASP A 70 -1.52 -26.42 -13.55
CA ASP A 70 -0.90 -26.99 -14.74
C ASP A 70 -1.43 -26.42 -16.06
N VAL A 71 -2.25 -25.35 -15.99
CA VAL A 71 -2.81 -24.72 -17.19
C VAL A 71 -1.81 -23.72 -17.77
N ALA A 72 -1.51 -23.86 -19.05
CA ALA A 72 -0.61 -22.95 -19.74
C ALA A 72 -1.13 -21.50 -19.73
N PRO A 73 -0.27 -20.46 -19.69
CA PRO A 73 -0.64 -19.05 -19.62
C PRO A 73 -1.68 -18.61 -20.66
N LYS A 74 -1.56 -19.09 -21.89
CA LYS A 74 -2.46 -18.76 -23.00
C LYS A 74 -3.91 -19.24 -22.79
N ASP A 75 -4.11 -20.25 -21.92
CA ASP A 75 -5.38 -20.95 -21.72
C ASP A 75 -6.03 -20.60 -20.34
N ARG A 76 -5.45 -19.62 -19.59
CA ARG A 76 -5.97 -19.14 -18.31
C ARG A 76 -6.98 -18.01 -18.40
N ASP A 77 -7.29 -17.53 -19.60
CA ASP A 77 -8.18 -16.36 -19.87
C ASP A 77 -7.78 -15.09 -19.08
N ILE A 78 -6.49 -14.87 -18.94
CA ILE A 78 -5.92 -13.69 -18.29
C ILE A 78 -5.18 -12.79 -19.28
N ALA A 79 -4.98 -11.54 -18.93
CA ALA A 79 -4.07 -10.64 -19.63
C ALA A 79 -3.10 -10.00 -18.61
N MET A 80 -1.82 -9.94 -18.96
CA MET A 80 -0.79 -9.32 -18.13
C MET A 80 -0.17 -8.11 -18.82
N VAL A 81 -0.03 -7.02 -18.07
CA VAL A 81 0.71 -5.82 -18.46
C VAL A 81 1.97 -5.77 -17.60
N PHE A 82 3.12 -5.73 -18.26
CA PHE A 82 4.43 -5.72 -17.63
C PHE A 82 4.91 -4.29 -17.35
N GLN A 83 5.79 -4.13 -16.39
CA GLN A 83 6.41 -2.87 -16.00
C GLN A 83 7.05 -2.10 -17.16
N ASN A 84 7.68 -2.80 -18.11
CA ASN A 84 8.31 -2.21 -19.31
C ASN A 84 7.37 -2.13 -20.51
N TYR A 85 6.06 -2.34 -20.31
CA TYR A 85 5.00 -2.39 -21.34
C TYR A 85 5.16 -3.48 -22.38
N ALA A 86 6.35 -4.01 -22.61
CA ALA A 86 6.71 -5.08 -23.58
C ALA A 86 6.06 -4.90 -24.96
N LEU A 87 6.07 -3.66 -25.49
CA LEU A 87 5.55 -3.37 -26.84
C LEU A 87 6.55 -3.82 -27.91
N TYR A 88 6.02 -4.32 -29.03
CA TYR A 88 6.83 -4.68 -30.19
C TYR A 88 7.25 -3.41 -30.96
N PRO A 89 8.54 -3.03 -30.95
CA PRO A 89 8.97 -1.70 -31.43
C PRO A 89 8.83 -1.50 -32.94
N HIS A 90 8.82 -2.59 -33.72
CA HIS A 90 8.69 -2.59 -35.16
C HIS A 90 7.23 -2.52 -35.65
N MET A 91 6.26 -2.85 -34.80
CA MET A 91 4.83 -2.85 -35.07
C MET A 91 4.22 -1.49 -34.76
N THR A 92 3.15 -1.14 -35.49
CA THR A 92 2.29 0.01 -35.14
C THR A 92 1.50 -0.23 -33.87
N VAL A 93 0.82 0.78 -33.35
CA VAL A 93 -0.12 0.65 -32.24
C VAL A 93 -1.22 -0.36 -32.56
N PHE A 94 -1.83 -0.24 -33.74
CA PHE A 94 -2.84 -1.19 -34.23
C PHE A 94 -2.30 -2.63 -34.22
N GLU A 95 -1.12 -2.84 -34.78
CA GLU A 95 -0.50 -4.18 -34.87
C GLU A 95 -0.14 -4.75 -33.49
N ASN A 96 0.36 -3.92 -32.56
CA ASN A 96 0.62 -4.32 -31.18
C ASN A 96 -0.67 -4.80 -30.49
N MET A 97 -1.77 -4.05 -30.63
CA MET A 97 -3.06 -4.43 -30.04
C MET A 97 -3.64 -5.68 -30.71
N ALA A 98 -3.55 -5.78 -32.04
CA ALA A 98 -4.10 -6.88 -32.81
C ALA A 98 -3.31 -8.20 -32.67
N PHE A 99 -2.06 -8.17 -32.19
CA PHE A 99 -1.14 -9.30 -32.23
C PHE A 99 -1.71 -10.58 -31.61
N GLY A 100 -2.23 -10.49 -30.38
CA GLY A 100 -2.81 -11.64 -29.69
C GLY A 100 -4.04 -12.24 -30.37
N LEU A 101 -4.86 -11.40 -31.02
CA LEU A 101 -6.03 -11.85 -31.79
C LEU A 101 -5.61 -12.54 -33.10
N LYS A 102 -4.57 -12.02 -33.78
CA LYS A 102 -4.00 -12.66 -34.98
C LYS A 102 -3.49 -14.07 -34.69
N LEU A 103 -2.79 -14.26 -33.55
CA LEU A 103 -2.31 -15.59 -33.12
C LEU A 103 -3.46 -16.57 -32.85
N ARG A 104 -4.61 -16.08 -32.37
CA ARG A 104 -5.82 -16.87 -32.18
C ARG A 104 -6.63 -17.08 -33.47
N LYS A 105 -6.10 -16.62 -34.64
CA LYS A 105 -6.77 -16.71 -35.94
C LYS A 105 -8.15 -16.05 -35.96
N THR A 106 -8.35 -14.98 -35.20
CA THR A 106 -9.59 -14.18 -35.22
C THR A 106 -9.80 -13.55 -36.59
N PRO A 107 -11.04 -13.46 -37.08
CA PRO A 107 -11.34 -12.82 -38.39
C PRO A 107 -10.89 -11.35 -38.40
N LYS A 108 -10.41 -10.87 -39.57
CA LYS A 108 -9.84 -9.52 -39.74
C LYS A 108 -10.81 -8.40 -39.34
N GLU A 109 -12.08 -8.52 -39.69
CA GLU A 109 -13.11 -7.53 -39.33
C GLU A 109 -13.34 -7.45 -37.82
N GLU A 110 -13.35 -8.60 -37.14
CA GLU A 110 -13.48 -8.66 -35.67
C GLU A 110 -12.24 -8.08 -34.98
N ILE A 111 -11.03 -8.33 -35.50
CA ILE A 111 -9.81 -7.71 -35.01
C ILE A 111 -9.92 -6.19 -35.11
N LYS A 112 -10.33 -5.67 -36.28
CA LYS A 112 -10.48 -4.22 -36.51
C LYS A 112 -11.48 -3.62 -35.52
N ARG A 113 -12.67 -4.23 -35.39
CA ARG A 113 -13.72 -3.78 -34.48
C ARG A 113 -13.22 -3.69 -33.03
N ARG A 114 -12.61 -4.77 -32.51
CA ARG A 114 -12.09 -4.82 -31.12
C ARG A 114 -10.97 -3.84 -30.87
N VAL A 115 -10.02 -3.70 -31.79
CA VAL A 115 -8.92 -2.75 -31.71
C VAL A 115 -9.43 -1.32 -31.66
N GLU A 116 -10.34 -0.94 -32.58
CA GLU A 116 -10.93 0.40 -32.66
C GLU A 116 -11.76 0.72 -31.39
N GLU A 117 -12.48 -0.27 -30.85
CA GLU A 117 -13.24 -0.12 -29.61
C GLU A 117 -12.32 0.09 -28.41
N ALA A 118 -11.30 -0.74 -28.24
CA ALA A 118 -10.32 -0.58 -27.18
C ALA A 118 -9.54 0.74 -27.29
N ALA A 119 -9.19 1.14 -28.52
CA ALA A 119 -8.52 2.42 -28.78
C ALA A 119 -9.39 3.64 -28.43
N ARG A 120 -10.71 3.56 -28.64
CA ARG A 120 -11.66 4.59 -28.18
C ARG A 120 -11.81 4.63 -26.68
N ILE A 121 -11.85 3.47 -26.02
CA ILE A 121 -11.92 3.37 -24.55
C ILE A 121 -10.73 4.10 -23.91
N LEU A 122 -9.54 3.97 -24.52
CA LEU A 122 -8.25 4.46 -24.01
C LEU A 122 -7.84 5.82 -24.59
N ASP A 123 -8.68 6.43 -25.43
CA ASP A 123 -8.38 7.70 -26.12
C ASP A 123 -7.07 7.68 -26.92
N ILE A 124 -6.79 6.57 -27.62
CA ILE A 124 -5.60 6.39 -28.48
C ILE A 124 -5.93 6.09 -29.96
N ALA A 125 -7.18 6.26 -30.39
CA ALA A 125 -7.60 5.99 -31.74
C ALA A 125 -6.78 6.76 -32.80
N HIS A 126 -6.38 8.00 -32.49
CA HIS A 126 -5.56 8.86 -33.34
C HIS A 126 -4.08 8.44 -33.42
N LEU A 127 -3.67 7.41 -32.66
CA LEU A 127 -2.29 6.90 -32.57
C LEU A 127 -2.11 5.54 -33.27
N LEU A 128 -3.18 4.94 -33.80
CA LEU A 128 -3.17 3.54 -34.29
C LEU A 128 -2.09 3.25 -35.32
N ASP A 129 -1.75 4.22 -36.19
CA ASP A 129 -0.72 4.07 -37.23
C ASP A 129 0.71 4.40 -36.73
N ARG A 130 0.86 4.92 -35.52
CA ARG A 130 2.18 5.26 -34.96
C ARG A 130 2.91 4.03 -34.45
N LYS A 131 4.25 4.13 -34.37
CA LYS A 131 5.12 3.12 -33.71
C LYS A 131 5.46 3.54 -32.28
N PRO A 132 5.80 2.60 -31.39
CA PRO A 132 6.09 2.87 -29.97
C PRO A 132 7.13 3.95 -29.71
N LYS A 133 8.15 4.09 -30.57
CA LYS A 133 9.18 5.13 -30.44
C LYS A 133 8.65 6.57 -30.57
N ALA A 134 7.50 6.75 -31.22
CA ALA A 134 6.85 8.04 -31.43
C ALA A 134 5.77 8.35 -30.36
N LEU A 135 5.75 7.61 -29.26
CA LEU A 135 4.77 7.72 -28.19
C LEU A 135 5.41 8.21 -26.89
N SER A 136 4.66 9.00 -26.12
CA SER A 136 5.02 9.31 -24.72
C SER A 136 4.90 8.08 -23.80
N GLY A 137 5.41 8.17 -22.58
CA GLY A 137 5.30 7.09 -21.57
C GLY A 137 3.86 6.65 -21.35
N GLY A 138 2.94 7.59 -21.06
CA GLY A 138 1.53 7.29 -20.84
C GLY A 138 0.83 6.74 -22.10
N GLN A 139 1.20 7.19 -23.29
CA GLN A 139 0.68 6.62 -24.52
C GLN A 139 1.13 5.17 -24.71
N ARG A 140 2.39 4.85 -24.46
CA ARG A 140 2.88 3.46 -24.49
C ARG A 140 2.13 2.57 -23.49
N GLN A 141 1.87 3.06 -22.29
CA GLN A 141 1.09 2.35 -21.29
C GLN A 141 -0.34 2.08 -21.76
N ARG A 142 -1.04 3.08 -22.30
CA ARG A 142 -2.40 2.90 -22.87
C ARG A 142 -2.39 1.87 -24.01
N VAL A 143 -1.36 1.83 -24.84
CA VAL A 143 -1.22 0.79 -25.87
C VAL A 143 -1.06 -0.60 -25.26
N ALA A 144 -0.27 -0.74 -24.17
CA ALA A 144 -0.11 -2.01 -23.48
C ALA A 144 -1.43 -2.48 -22.82
N LEU A 145 -2.18 -1.56 -22.23
CA LEU A 145 -3.54 -1.82 -21.74
C LEU A 145 -4.48 -2.22 -22.88
N GLY A 146 -4.43 -1.53 -24.00
CA GLY A 146 -5.23 -1.84 -25.18
C GLY A 146 -4.97 -3.24 -25.70
N ARG A 147 -3.69 -3.66 -25.74
CA ARG A 147 -3.30 -5.03 -26.11
C ARG A 147 -3.90 -6.08 -25.16
N ALA A 148 -4.10 -5.73 -23.89
CA ALA A 148 -4.74 -6.59 -22.92
C ALA A 148 -6.27 -6.62 -23.11
N ILE A 149 -6.89 -5.45 -23.25
CA ILE A 149 -8.35 -5.28 -23.34
C ILE A 149 -8.95 -6.01 -24.55
N VAL A 150 -8.33 -5.93 -25.73
CA VAL A 150 -8.84 -6.56 -26.97
C VAL A 150 -9.05 -8.07 -26.86
N ARG A 151 -8.42 -8.71 -25.85
CA ARG A 151 -8.55 -10.15 -25.58
C ARG A 151 -9.77 -10.49 -24.75
N GLU A 152 -10.44 -9.48 -24.15
CA GLU A 152 -11.57 -9.64 -23.22
C GLU A 152 -11.26 -10.65 -22.11
N PRO A 153 -10.16 -10.44 -21.35
CA PRO A 153 -9.76 -11.42 -20.33
C PRO A 153 -10.72 -11.39 -19.15
N LYS A 154 -10.79 -12.52 -18.43
CA LYS A 154 -11.54 -12.60 -17.17
C LYS A 154 -10.83 -11.90 -16.02
N VAL A 155 -9.49 -11.84 -16.05
CA VAL A 155 -8.64 -11.22 -15.02
C VAL A 155 -7.53 -10.40 -15.68
N PHE A 156 -7.33 -9.18 -15.18
CA PHE A 156 -6.20 -8.33 -15.53
C PHE A 156 -5.12 -8.41 -14.46
N LEU A 157 -3.87 -8.66 -14.89
CA LEU A 157 -2.69 -8.68 -14.06
C LEU A 157 -1.79 -7.50 -14.46
N LEU A 158 -1.47 -6.63 -13.50
CA LEU A 158 -0.73 -5.39 -13.73
C LEU A 158 0.53 -5.38 -12.84
N ASP A 159 1.71 -5.57 -13.43
CA ASP A 159 3.00 -5.61 -12.73
C ASP A 159 3.68 -4.25 -12.80
N GLU A 160 3.53 -3.42 -11.76
CA GLU A 160 4.07 -2.06 -11.62
C GLU A 160 3.87 -1.17 -12.88
N PRO A 161 2.67 -1.07 -13.43
CA PRO A 161 2.48 -0.45 -14.74
C PRO A 161 2.73 1.06 -14.76
N LEU A 162 2.75 1.75 -13.60
CA LEU A 162 2.94 3.20 -13.50
C LEU A 162 4.35 3.63 -13.08
N SER A 163 5.22 2.68 -12.71
CA SER A 163 6.54 2.96 -12.14
C SER A 163 7.46 3.81 -13.03
N ASN A 164 7.32 3.69 -14.35
CA ASN A 164 8.15 4.40 -15.35
C ASN A 164 7.56 5.76 -15.78
N LEU A 165 6.57 6.30 -15.07
CA LEU A 165 5.94 7.58 -15.36
C LEU A 165 6.38 8.66 -14.36
N ASP A 166 6.41 9.92 -14.84
CA ASP A 166 6.57 11.07 -13.95
C ASP A 166 5.36 11.23 -13.00
N ALA A 167 5.52 11.98 -11.91
CA ALA A 167 4.51 12.11 -10.85
C ALA A 167 3.16 12.64 -11.36
N LYS A 168 3.17 13.65 -12.25
CA LYS A 168 1.95 14.25 -12.79
C LYS A 168 1.18 13.24 -13.66
N LEU A 169 1.88 12.56 -14.55
CA LEU A 169 1.29 11.56 -15.43
C LEU A 169 0.82 10.34 -14.63
N ARG A 170 1.57 9.93 -13.59
CA ARG A 170 1.18 8.85 -12.69
C ARG A 170 -0.16 9.14 -12.00
N ALA A 171 -0.33 10.36 -11.46
CA ALA A 171 -1.59 10.78 -10.83
C ALA A 171 -2.78 10.73 -11.82
N GLN A 172 -2.59 11.20 -13.05
CA GLN A 172 -3.61 11.11 -14.09
C GLN A 172 -3.94 9.65 -14.43
N MET A 173 -2.93 8.81 -14.62
CA MET A 173 -3.10 7.41 -15.00
C MET A 173 -3.77 6.56 -13.91
N ARG A 174 -3.55 6.87 -12.62
CA ARG A 174 -4.31 6.24 -11.51
C ARG A 174 -5.81 6.44 -11.69
N THR A 175 -6.23 7.69 -11.91
CA THR A 175 -7.64 8.02 -12.14
C THR A 175 -8.21 7.28 -13.37
N GLU A 176 -7.43 7.20 -14.45
CA GLU A 176 -7.83 6.51 -15.67
C GLU A 176 -7.97 4.99 -15.45
N LEU A 177 -7.04 4.37 -14.73
CA LEU A 177 -7.11 2.93 -14.40
C LEU A 177 -8.33 2.60 -13.54
N SER A 178 -8.65 3.43 -12.54
CA SER A 178 -9.86 3.26 -11.71
C SER A 178 -11.14 3.38 -12.55
N LYS A 179 -11.20 4.34 -13.47
CA LYS A 179 -12.33 4.47 -14.42
C LYS A 179 -12.41 3.27 -15.38
N LEU A 180 -11.26 2.80 -15.85
CA LEU A 180 -11.17 1.65 -16.74
C LEU A 180 -11.66 0.38 -16.06
N HIS A 181 -11.24 0.11 -14.81
CA HIS A 181 -11.71 -1.02 -14.01
C HIS A 181 -13.24 -1.01 -13.91
N LYS A 182 -13.83 0.12 -13.48
CA LYS A 182 -15.29 0.29 -13.39
C LYS A 182 -16.00 0.06 -14.73
N LYS A 183 -15.41 0.53 -15.83
CA LYS A 183 -15.99 0.40 -17.18
C LYS A 183 -15.95 -1.03 -17.69
N LEU A 184 -14.84 -1.75 -17.43
CA LEU A 184 -14.67 -3.14 -17.89
C LEU A 184 -15.44 -4.14 -16.99
N GLY A 185 -15.59 -3.84 -15.69
CA GLY A 185 -16.24 -4.72 -14.73
C GLY A 185 -15.58 -6.10 -14.66
N THR A 186 -14.25 -6.15 -14.71
CA THR A 186 -13.43 -7.36 -14.63
C THR A 186 -12.52 -7.32 -13.41
N THR A 187 -12.08 -8.47 -12.93
CA THR A 187 -11.17 -8.58 -11.78
C THR A 187 -9.77 -8.08 -12.14
N PHE A 188 -9.22 -7.17 -11.29
CA PHE A 188 -7.89 -6.61 -11.45
C PHE A 188 -7.00 -7.04 -10.29
N ILE A 189 -5.78 -7.47 -10.60
CA ILE A 189 -4.72 -7.70 -9.63
C ILE A 189 -3.53 -6.82 -10.03
N TYR A 190 -3.16 -5.94 -9.13
CA TYR A 190 -2.18 -4.88 -9.36
C TYR A 190 -1.03 -4.99 -8.38
N VAL A 191 0.18 -4.93 -8.85
CA VAL A 191 1.39 -4.89 -8.01
C VAL A 191 1.98 -3.50 -8.06
N THR A 192 2.31 -2.95 -6.91
CA THR A 192 3.03 -1.68 -6.79
C THR A 192 3.89 -1.64 -5.53
N HIS A 193 4.84 -0.72 -5.50
CA HIS A 193 5.53 -0.29 -4.29
C HIS A 193 5.10 1.11 -3.83
N ASP A 194 4.21 1.77 -4.58
CA ASP A 194 3.68 3.11 -4.28
C ASP A 194 2.40 2.99 -3.43
N GLN A 195 2.48 3.47 -2.19
CA GLN A 195 1.37 3.43 -1.23
C GLN A 195 0.18 4.28 -1.70
N THR A 196 0.45 5.42 -2.37
CA THR A 196 -0.61 6.29 -2.87
C THR A 196 -1.44 5.59 -3.94
N GLU A 197 -0.79 4.78 -4.81
CA GLU A 197 -1.50 3.95 -5.78
C GLU A 197 -2.41 2.96 -5.06
N ALA A 198 -1.88 2.27 -4.05
CA ALA A 198 -2.63 1.27 -3.30
C ALA A 198 -3.84 1.86 -2.58
N MET A 199 -3.63 2.94 -1.84
CA MET A 199 -4.67 3.59 -1.04
C MET A 199 -5.79 4.22 -1.89
N THR A 200 -5.51 4.59 -3.15
CA THR A 200 -6.45 5.35 -3.98
C THR A 200 -7.21 4.53 -5.02
N MET A 201 -6.73 3.32 -5.37
CA MET A 201 -7.31 2.55 -6.47
C MET A 201 -7.94 1.21 -6.05
N GLY A 202 -7.39 0.56 -5.00
CA GLY A 202 -7.81 -0.79 -4.61
C GLY A 202 -9.10 -0.84 -3.83
N ASP A 203 -9.90 -1.88 -4.03
CA ASP A 203 -10.99 -2.25 -3.13
C ASP A 203 -10.42 -2.85 -1.85
N ARG A 204 -9.42 -3.74 -1.99
CA ARG A 204 -8.58 -4.24 -0.87
C ARG A 204 -7.11 -4.22 -1.26
N ILE A 205 -6.29 -4.12 -0.23
CA ILE A 205 -4.83 -4.16 -0.34
C ILE A 205 -4.31 -5.39 0.38
N VAL A 206 -3.38 -6.09 -0.24
CA VAL A 206 -2.60 -7.19 0.34
C VAL A 206 -1.23 -6.64 0.69
N VAL A 207 -0.95 -6.47 1.98
CA VAL A 207 0.37 -6.06 2.47
C VAL A 207 1.24 -7.28 2.65
N MET A 208 2.40 -7.30 1.99
CA MET A 208 3.33 -8.44 2.00
C MET A 208 4.69 -8.06 2.59
N LYS A 209 5.27 -8.98 3.38
CA LYS A 209 6.65 -8.90 3.89
C LYS A 209 7.26 -10.31 3.86
N ASP A 210 8.48 -10.43 3.33
CA ASP A 210 9.31 -11.67 3.36
C ASP A 210 8.58 -12.93 2.88
N GLY A 211 7.75 -12.78 1.84
CA GLY A 211 6.99 -13.89 1.25
C GLY A 211 5.64 -14.19 1.92
N PHE A 212 5.30 -13.50 3.01
CA PHE A 212 4.06 -13.70 3.76
C PHE A 212 3.09 -12.53 3.58
N ILE A 213 1.79 -12.83 3.61
CA ILE A 213 0.75 -11.84 3.81
C ILE A 213 0.80 -11.36 5.26
N GLN A 214 0.89 -10.05 5.46
CA GLN A 214 0.80 -9.44 6.79
C GLN A 214 -0.64 -9.08 7.13
N GLN A 215 -1.34 -8.41 6.21
CA GLN A 215 -2.75 -8.05 6.36
C GLN A 215 -3.40 -7.90 5.00
N VAL A 216 -4.70 -8.21 4.92
CA VAL A 216 -5.55 -7.98 3.73
C VAL A 216 -6.80 -7.26 4.17
N ASP A 217 -6.96 -6.02 3.74
CA ASP A 217 -8.14 -5.23 4.11
C ASP A 217 -8.40 -4.08 3.13
N THR A 218 -9.48 -3.32 3.37
CA THR A 218 -9.72 -2.05 2.69
C THR A 218 -8.62 -1.04 3.01
N PRO A 219 -8.33 -0.06 2.14
CA PRO A 219 -7.31 0.97 2.40
C PRO A 219 -7.49 1.65 3.75
N GLN A 220 -8.70 2.10 4.08
CA GLN A 220 -8.98 2.80 5.33
C GLN A 220 -8.74 1.90 6.56
N HIS A 221 -9.15 0.62 6.49
CA HIS A 221 -8.99 -0.30 7.61
C HIS A 221 -7.53 -0.65 7.89
N LEU A 222 -6.70 -0.76 6.84
CA LEU A 222 -5.25 -0.93 6.99
C LEU A 222 -4.58 0.28 7.65
N TYR A 223 -5.10 1.47 7.38
CA TYR A 223 -4.61 2.71 7.94
C TYR A 223 -5.01 2.88 9.40
N ASP A 224 -6.29 2.64 9.72
CA ASP A 224 -6.86 2.88 11.05
C ASP A 224 -6.58 1.73 12.02
N LEU A 225 -6.53 0.49 11.53
CA LEU A 225 -6.45 -0.73 12.34
C LEU A 225 -5.34 -1.68 11.84
N PRO A 226 -4.07 -1.24 11.83
CA PRO A 226 -2.96 -2.11 11.44
C PRO A 226 -2.82 -3.27 12.44
N CYS A 227 -2.63 -4.49 11.94
CA CYS A 227 -2.51 -5.68 12.78
C CYS A 227 -1.13 -5.86 13.43
N ASN A 228 -0.12 -5.13 12.97
CA ASN A 228 1.24 -5.15 13.50
C ASN A 228 2.01 -3.87 13.16
N MET A 229 3.18 -3.69 13.78
CA MET A 229 4.06 -2.54 13.56
C MET A 229 4.49 -2.38 12.11
N PHE A 230 4.75 -3.50 11.41
CA PHE A 230 5.15 -3.44 10.01
C PHE A 230 4.07 -2.78 9.14
N VAL A 231 2.81 -3.22 9.27
CA VAL A 231 1.69 -2.63 8.51
C VAL A 231 1.50 -1.16 8.89
N ALA A 232 1.55 -0.84 10.18
CA ALA A 232 1.42 0.52 10.71
C ALA A 232 2.47 1.48 10.13
N GLY A 233 3.73 1.06 10.08
CA GLY A 233 4.84 1.85 9.54
C GLY A 233 4.89 1.84 8.02
N PHE A 234 4.44 0.75 7.38
CA PHE A 234 4.44 0.66 5.93
C PHE A 234 3.29 1.45 5.29
N ILE A 235 2.13 1.55 5.94
CA ILE A 235 0.95 2.28 5.44
C ILE A 235 0.90 3.68 6.04
N GLY A 236 1.06 4.69 5.18
CA GLY A 236 1.08 6.11 5.54
C GLY A 236 2.35 6.81 5.08
N SER A 237 2.22 8.10 4.72
CA SER A 237 3.35 8.95 4.31
C SER A 237 3.12 10.36 4.85
N PRO A 238 3.98 10.81 5.81
CA PRO A 238 5.09 10.08 6.41
C PRO A 238 4.65 8.83 7.19
N GLN A 239 5.61 7.96 7.52
CA GLN A 239 5.33 6.76 8.32
C GLN A 239 4.97 7.11 9.77
N MET A 240 4.28 6.19 10.44
CA MET A 240 3.94 6.28 11.88
C MET A 240 5.19 6.48 12.74
N ASN A 241 5.11 7.35 13.75
CA ASN A 241 6.13 7.47 14.78
C ASN A 241 6.03 6.25 15.72
N PHE A 242 7.16 5.65 16.08
CA PHE A 242 7.23 4.54 17.01
C PHE A 242 8.12 4.91 18.20
N ILE A 243 7.56 4.84 19.40
CA ILE A 243 8.20 5.28 20.65
C ILE A 243 8.19 4.14 21.65
N GLU A 244 9.36 3.76 22.16
CA GLU A 244 9.46 2.81 23.28
C GLU A 244 8.82 3.42 24.52
N SER A 245 7.92 2.66 25.15
CA SER A 245 7.04 3.15 26.19
C SER A 245 6.73 2.03 27.19
N VAL A 246 6.15 2.40 28.33
CA VAL A 246 5.67 1.44 29.35
C VAL A 246 4.19 1.71 29.62
N ILE A 247 3.39 0.67 29.70
CA ILE A 247 1.99 0.81 30.11
C ILE A 247 1.90 0.90 31.63
N GLY A 248 1.24 1.96 32.11
CA GLY A 248 0.90 2.13 33.52
C GLY A 248 -0.61 2.15 33.76
N LYS A 249 -0.99 2.00 35.04
CA LYS A 249 -2.38 2.09 35.48
C LYS A 249 -2.44 2.90 36.80
N ASN A 250 -3.39 3.81 36.85
CA ASN A 250 -3.68 4.61 38.03
C ASN A 250 -5.20 4.72 38.27
N ASP A 251 -5.64 5.52 39.22
CA ASP A 251 -7.04 5.68 39.61
C ASP A 251 -7.90 6.27 38.44
N LYS A 252 -7.27 6.92 37.44
CA LYS A 252 -7.95 7.49 36.27
C LYS A 252 -8.00 6.51 35.09
N GLY A 253 -7.31 5.37 35.13
CA GLY A 253 -7.27 4.39 34.07
C GLY A 253 -5.85 4.04 33.61
N TYR A 254 -5.74 3.60 32.37
CA TYR A 254 -4.46 3.25 31.74
C TYR A 254 -3.80 4.48 31.14
N TYR A 255 -2.48 4.47 31.13
CA TYR A 255 -1.67 5.46 30.46
C TYR A 255 -0.43 4.80 29.83
N VAL A 256 0.14 5.45 28.85
CA VAL A 256 1.44 5.09 28.29
C VAL A 256 2.48 6.11 28.78
N GLU A 257 3.61 5.62 29.28
CA GLU A 257 4.71 6.45 29.80
C GLU A 257 5.94 6.30 28.91
N PHE A 258 6.53 7.43 28.51
CA PHE A 258 7.80 7.47 27.79
C PHE A 258 8.63 8.70 28.25
N GLY A 259 9.91 8.72 27.86
CA GLY A 259 10.85 9.78 28.23
C GLY A 259 12.17 9.20 28.71
N SER A 260 13.17 10.06 28.94
CA SER A 260 14.48 9.65 29.40
C SER A 260 14.63 9.82 30.91
N GLU A 261 15.28 8.85 31.57
CA GLU A 261 15.95 9.10 32.83
C GLU A 261 17.40 9.44 32.53
N ASP A 262 17.79 10.73 32.62
CA ASP A 262 19.21 11.06 32.63
C ASP A 262 19.82 10.54 33.93
N THR A 263 20.45 9.38 33.86
CA THR A 263 21.10 8.69 34.96
C THR A 263 22.23 9.50 35.58
N LYS A 264 22.75 10.54 34.87
CA LYS A 264 23.84 11.39 35.37
C LYS A 264 23.35 12.65 36.09
N THR A 265 22.23 13.24 35.63
CA THR A 265 21.72 14.51 36.20
C THR A 265 20.45 14.35 37.04
N ARG A 266 19.77 13.20 37.03
CA ARG A 266 18.43 12.93 37.63
C ARG A 266 17.36 13.91 37.14
N ARG A 267 17.50 14.47 35.95
CA ARG A 267 16.59 15.46 35.32
C ARG A 267 15.97 14.92 34.04
N GLY A 268 15.50 13.69 34.05
CA GLY A 268 14.67 13.17 32.95
C GLY A 268 13.23 13.65 33.12
N VAL A 269 12.58 13.95 32.02
CA VAL A 269 11.15 14.23 31.99
C VAL A 269 10.45 12.97 31.49
N LYS A 270 9.50 12.44 32.28
CA LYS A 270 8.61 11.37 31.87
C LYS A 270 7.26 11.95 31.55
N TYR A 271 6.72 11.60 30.41
CA TYR A 271 5.40 11.97 29.96
C TYR A 271 4.45 10.80 30.13
N GLN A 272 3.29 11.04 30.72
CA GLN A 272 2.23 10.07 30.87
C GLN A 272 1.03 10.50 30.02
N ILE A 273 0.76 9.76 28.95
CA ILE A 273 -0.36 10.05 28.05
C ILE A 273 -1.53 9.12 28.41
N PRO A 274 -2.66 9.67 28.89
CA PRO A 274 -3.81 8.87 29.30
C PRO A 274 -4.45 8.18 28.07
N LEU A 275 -4.80 6.89 28.23
CA LEU A 275 -5.50 6.14 27.20
C LEU A 275 -7.01 6.19 27.47
N PRO A 276 -7.83 6.58 26.49
CA PRO A 276 -9.28 6.58 26.62
C PRO A 276 -9.84 5.18 26.94
N ALA A 277 -10.81 5.09 27.85
CA ALA A 277 -11.39 3.81 28.26
C ALA A 277 -11.96 3.02 27.07
N ALA A 278 -12.63 3.71 26.13
CA ALA A 278 -13.18 3.09 24.91
C ALA A 278 -12.11 2.43 24.03
N LYS A 279 -10.87 2.92 24.06
CA LYS A 279 -9.75 2.40 23.27
C LYS A 279 -9.22 1.09 23.82
N VAL A 280 -9.25 0.92 25.11
CA VAL A 280 -8.69 -0.25 25.81
C VAL A 280 -9.75 -1.29 26.13
N GLU A 281 -11.02 -0.96 25.97
CA GLU A 281 -12.14 -1.89 26.18
C GLU A 281 -12.08 -3.08 25.23
N GLY A 282 -12.17 -4.29 25.77
CA GLY A 282 -12.10 -5.53 24.99
C GLY A 282 -10.70 -5.96 24.54
N THR A 283 -9.66 -5.20 24.94
CA THR A 283 -8.27 -5.56 24.66
C THR A 283 -7.64 -6.31 25.86
N ASN A 284 -6.47 -6.91 25.65
CA ASN A 284 -5.70 -7.58 26.71
C ASN A 284 -4.68 -6.64 27.36
N ILE A 285 -4.90 -5.33 27.38
CA ILE A 285 -3.95 -4.32 27.89
C ILE A 285 -3.54 -4.56 29.36
N GLU A 286 -4.40 -5.16 30.18
CA GLU A 286 -4.11 -5.50 31.59
C GLU A 286 -2.86 -6.39 31.73
N GLU A 287 -2.62 -7.27 30.76
CA GLU A 287 -1.46 -8.17 30.75
C GLU A 287 -0.14 -7.43 30.50
N TYR A 288 -0.23 -6.20 30.01
CA TYR A 288 0.92 -5.35 29.66
C TYR A 288 1.22 -4.27 30.69
N VAL A 289 0.47 -4.16 31.77
CA VAL A 289 0.76 -3.19 32.84
C VAL A 289 2.15 -3.45 33.44
N GLY A 290 3.00 -2.42 33.40
CA GLY A 290 4.39 -2.48 33.84
C GLY A 290 5.38 -3.09 32.86
N LYS A 291 4.89 -3.44 31.63
CA LYS A 291 5.76 -3.98 30.57
C LYS A 291 6.10 -2.92 29.53
N GLU A 292 7.23 -3.13 28.88
CA GLU A 292 7.64 -2.35 27.72
C GLU A 292 6.79 -2.70 26.49
N VAL A 293 6.34 -1.66 25.81
CA VAL A 293 5.56 -1.71 24.57
C VAL A 293 6.07 -0.66 23.60
N VAL A 294 5.59 -0.69 22.36
CA VAL A 294 5.84 0.38 21.40
C VAL A 294 4.55 1.16 21.19
N MET A 295 4.60 2.47 21.50
CA MET A 295 3.54 3.41 21.17
C MET A 295 3.72 3.86 19.72
N GLY A 296 2.67 3.74 18.91
CA GLY A 296 2.59 4.30 17.56
C GLY A 296 1.66 5.51 17.52
N ILE A 297 2.08 6.58 16.86
CA ILE A 297 1.22 7.74 16.57
C ILE A 297 1.55 8.28 15.19
N ARG A 298 0.51 8.59 14.41
CA ARG A 298 0.72 9.13 13.07
C ARG A 298 1.14 10.59 13.10
N PRO A 299 1.92 11.07 12.11
CA PRO A 299 2.36 12.45 12.04
C PRO A 299 1.23 13.49 12.07
N GLU A 300 0.08 13.19 11.49
CA GLU A 300 -1.10 14.05 11.47
C GLU A 300 -1.87 14.10 12.79
N ASP A 301 -1.56 13.20 13.73
CA ASP A 301 -2.17 13.13 15.06
C ASP A 301 -1.25 13.74 16.14
N VAL A 302 -0.16 14.43 15.69
CA VAL A 302 0.76 15.22 16.51
C VAL A 302 0.56 16.70 16.17
N HIS A 303 0.08 17.47 17.11
CA HIS A 303 -0.45 18.81 16.89
C HIS A 303 0.37 19.90 17.56
N ASP A 304 0.49 21.09 16.93
CA ASP A 304 1.04 22.31 17.54
C ASP A 304 0.07 23.49 17.48
N GLU A 305 -1.13 23.27 16.96
CA GLU A 305 -2.19 24.29 16.87
C GLU A 305 -2.76 24.61 18.25
N PRO A 306 -2.92 25.90 18.62
CA PRO A 306 -3.37 26.32 19.95
C PRO A 306 -4.69 25.66 20.38
N ARG A 307 -5.63 25.50 19.47
CA ARG A 307 -6.92 24.85 19.75
C ARG A 307 -6.74 23.38 20.18
N LEU A 308 -5.91 22.60 19.45
CA LEU A 308 -5.69 21.20 19.74
C LEU A 308 -4.79 21.02 20.98
N LEU A 309 -3.88 21.97 21.24
CA LEU A 309 -3.13 22.02 22.48
C LEU A 309 -4.06 22.21 23.70
N GLU A 310 -5.16 22.95 23.59
CA GLU A 310 -6.16 23.09 24.67
C GLU A 310 -7.04 21.85 24.78
N GLU A 311 -7.47 21.28 23.64
CA GLU A 311 -8.31 20.07 23.60
C GLU A 311 -7.61 18.85 24.20
N PHE A 312 -6.32 18.66 23.90
CA PHE A 312 -5.49 17.57 24.39
C PHE A 312 -4.52 18.01 25.50
N ALA A 313 -4.98 18.87 26.42
CA ALA A 313 -4.14 19.46 27.47
C ALA A 313 -3.38 18.44 28.34
N ASP A 314 -3.99 17.28 28.61
CA ASP A 314 -3.38 16.18 29.39
C ASP A 314 -2.38 15.32 28.56
N CYS A 315 -2.25 15.59 27.27
CA CYS A 315 -1.39 14.85 26.34
C CYS A 315 -0.24 15.69 25.76
N LYS A 316 0.06 16.82 26.42
CA LYS A 316 1.12 17.73 25.97
C LYS A 316 2.50 17.19 26.30
N VAL A 317 3.42 17.38 25.37
CA VAL A 317 4.85 17.11 25.53
C VAL A 317 5.66 18.31 25.02
N LYS A 318 6.89 18.45 25.51
CA LYS A 318 7.82 19.48 25.03
C LYS A 318 8.81 18.87 24.06
N ALA A 319 8.87 19.44 22.89
CA ALA A 319 9.73 19.00 21.80
C ALA A 319 10.75 20.08 21.41
N ASN A 320 11.91 19.67 20.96
CA ASN A 320 12.86 20.53 20.27
C ASN A 320 12.66 20.37 18.77
N VAL A 321 12.55 21.48 18.05
CA VAL A 321 12.35 21.48 16.58
C VAL A 321 13.70 21.40 15.90
N GLU A 322 13.97 20.30 15.21
CA GLU A 322 15.23 20.08 14.52
C GLU A 322 15.18 20.60 13.07
N VAL A 323 14.13 20.24 12.35
CA VAL A 323 13.93 20.62 10.93
C VAL A 323 12.45 20.96 10.70
N THR A 324 12.22 21.87 9.75
CA THR A 324 10.88 22.23 9.26
C THR A 324 10.85 22.18 7.74
N GLU A 325 9.93 21.39 7.17
CA GLU A 325 9.70 21.29 5.73
C GLU A 325 8.35 21.86 5.34
N MET A 326 8.33 22.99 4.67
CA MET A 326 7.11 23.68 4.22
C MET A 326 6.70 23.14 2.83
N MET A 327 5.61 22.36 2.79
CA MET A 327 5.07 21.75 1.55
C MET A 327 3.96 22.56 0.90
N GLY A 328 3.73 23.79 1.36
CA GLY A 328 2.70 24.69 0.85
C GLY A 328 1.33 24.51 1.50
N ALA A 329 0.71 23.34 1.38
CA ALA A 329 -0.58 23.05 2.00
C ALA A 329 -0.46 22.48 3.42
N GLU A 330 0.71 22.01 3.80
CA GLU A 330 1.04 21.39 5.08
C GLU A 330 2.51 21.64 5.42
N THR A 331 2.89 21.48 6.68
CA THR A 331 4.27 21.59 7.15
C THR A 331 4.65 20.33 7.92
N PHE A 332 5.80 19.75 7.61
CA PHE A 332 6.38 18.68 8.41
C PHE A 332 7.37 19.26 9.40
N LEU A 333 7.19 18.90 10.68
CA LEU A 333 8.12 19.20 11.75
C LEU A 333 8.84 17.92 12.14
N TYR A 334 10.16 17.96 12.11
CA TYR A 334 11.01 16.92 12.68
C TYR A 334 11.43 17.36 14.05
N LEU A 335 11.00 16.61 15.05
CA LEU A 335 11.02 16.98 16.45
C LEU A 335 11.79 15.94 17.27
N ASN A 336 12.45 16.39 18.32
CA ASN A 336 13.05 15.51 19.33
C ASN A 336 12.37 15.76 20.69
N VAL A 337 11.84 14.69 21.27
CA VAL A 337 11.21 14.68 22.61
C VAL A 337 11.99 13.73 23.51
N GLU A 338 12.81 14.26 24.42
CA GLU A 338 13.60 13.48 25.36
C GLU A 338 14.43 12.34 24.72
N GLY A 339 14.96 12.59 23.51
CA GLY A 339 15.78 11.62 22.76
C GLY A 339 14.99 10.73 21.79
N PHE A 340 13.68 10.87 21.71
CA PHE A 340 12.85 10.21 20.71
C PHE A 340 12.56 11.14 19.53
N ASP A 341 12.71 10.63 18.33
CA ASP A 341 12.41 11.36 17.12
C ASP A 341 10.92 11.26 16.78
N PHE A 342 10.29 12.39 16.55
CA PHE A 342 8.92 12.51 16.08
C PHE A 342 8.86 13.28 14.77
N THR A 343 7.98 12.86 13.88
CA THR A 343 7.53 13.66 12.75
C THR A 343 6.10 14.11 13.04
N ALA A 344 5.83 15.41 12.94
CA ALA A 344 4.48 15.96 12.97
C ALA A 344 4.11 16.53 11.61
N ARG A 345 2.84 16.38 11.21
CA ARG A 345 2.26 17.01 10.04
C ARG A 345 1.22 18.02 10.49
N VAL A 346 1.61 19.29 10.45
CA VAL A 346 0.82 20.40 10.99
C VAL A 346 0.34 21.34 9.89
N GLU A 347 -0.55 22.26 10.23
CA GLU A 347 -1.02 23.30 9.32
C GLU A 347 0.13 24.20 8.84
N PRO A 348 0.03 24.77 7.61
CA PRO A 348 1.06 25.68 7.08
C PRO A 348 1.20 27.00 7.89
N THR A 349 0.28 27.24 8.82
CA THR A 349 0.27 28.38 9.74
C THR A 349 1.12 28.16 11.01
N SER A 350 1.70 26.98 11.17
CA SER A 350 2.62 26.67 12.27
C SER A 350 3.73 27.72 12.39
N THR A 351 4.00 28.14 13.62
CA THR A 351 5.08 29.10 13.96
C THR A 351 6.35 28.42 14.42
N ALA A 352 6.46 27.10 14.21
CA ALA A 352 7.65 26.32 14.58
C ALA A 352 8.82 26.62 13.66
N HIS A 353 10.00 26.89 14.25
CA HIS A 353 11.23 27.14 13.52
C HIS A 353 12.34 26.17 13.98
N PRO A 354 13.25 25.79 13.08
CA PRO A 354 14.41 25.00 13.47
C PRO A 354 15.21 25.69 14.58
N GLY A 355 15.51 24.95 15.65
CA GLY A 355 16.19 25.45 16.84
C GLY A 355 15.28 25.93 17.98
N ASP A 356 13.95 25.90 17.81
CA ASP A 356 13.03 26.14 18.90
C ASP A 356 13.16 25.02 19.94
N GLU A 357 13.41 25.37 21.19
CA GLU A 357 13.53 24.42 22.32
C GLU A 357 12.26 24.44 23.19
N GLY A 358 11.80 23.27 23.59
CA GLY A 358 10.68 23.13 24.51
C GLY A 358 9.33 23.59 23.95
N LYS A 359 9.16 23.55 22.62
CA LYS A 359 7.88 23.82 21.98
C LYS A 359 6.83 22.82 22.44
N GLU A 360 5.68 23.29 22.89
CA GLU A 360 4.56 22.42 23.23
C GLU A 360 3.95 21.81 21.96
N ILE A 361 3.77 20.49 22.00
CA ILE A 361 2.97 19.72 21.06
C ILE A 361 2.00 18.84 21.83
N ALA A 362 0.89 18.44 21.22
CA ALA A 362 -0.07 17.52 21.81
C ALA A 362 -0.18 16.24 20.98
N LEU A 363 -0.26 15.12 21.67
CA LEU A 363 -0.48 13.79 21.08
C LEU A 363 -1.96 13.46 21.17
N GLU A 364 -2.64 13.25 20.04
CA GLU A 364 -4.06 12.84 20.04
C GLU A 364 -4.18 11.41 20.57
N ASN A 365 -4.52 11.27 21.85
CA ASN A 365 -4.52 9.97 22.54
C ASN A 365 -5.58 8.98 22.04
N THR A 366 -6.61 9.46 21.34
CA THR A 366 -7.61 8.63 20.67
C THR A 366 -7.04 7.89 19.45
N LYS A 367 -5.89 8.36 18.93
CA LYS A 367 -5.21 7.86 17.74
C LYS A 367 -3.91 7.09 18.03
N ILE A 368 -3.56 6.94 19.31
CA ILE A 368 -2.39 6.16 19.70
C ILE A 368 -2.64 4.67 19.42
N HIS A 369 -1.67 4.01 18.84
CA HIS A 369 -1.62 2.56 18.68
C HIS A 369 -0.61 1.97 19.67
N LEU A 370 -0.89 0.78 20.19
CA LEU A 370 0.06 0.08 21.05
C LEU A 370 0.41 -1.27 20.45
N PHE A 371 1.70 -1.56 20.44
CA PHE A 371 2.24 -2.81 19.89
C PHE A 371 3.08 -3.53 20.96
N ASP A 372 2.96 -4.83 20.94
CA ASP A 372 3.84 -5.70 21.73
C ASP A 372 5.28 -5.60 21.18
N LYS A 373 6.25 -5.35 22.08
CA LYS A 373 7.64 -5.10 21.70
C LYS A 373 8.33 -6.31 21.07
N GLU A 374 7.95 -7.53 21.49
CA GLU A 374 8.60 -8.75 21.04
C GLU A 374 7.96 -9.32 19.77
N THR A 375 6.62 -9.36 19.73
CA THR A 375 5.86 -9.96 18.63
C THR A 375 5.50 -8.96 17.54
N GLU A 376 5.69 -7.66 17.78
CA GLU A 376 5.26 -6.54 16.94
C GLU A 376 3.73 -6.50 16.67
N ARG A 377 2.94 -7.34 17.33
CA ARG A 377 1.49 -7.39 17.14
C ARG A 377 0.80 -6.25 17.88
N THR A 378 -0.32 -5.82 17.33
CA THR A 378 -1.16 -4.78 17.92
C THR A 378 -1.81 -5.27 19.20
N ILE A 379 -1.69 -4.48 20.27
CA ILE A 379 -2.38 -4.64 21.56
C ILE A 379 -3.69 -3.88 21.51
N CYS A 380 -3.64 -2.61 21.06
CA CYS A 380 -4.83 -1.81 20.75
C CYS A 380 -4.53 -0.79 19.65
N ASN A 381 -5.57 -0.45 18.88
CA ASN A 381 -5.53 0.54 17.79
C ASN A 381 -6.28 1.81 18.16
#